data_93b4102d19dbe5228a13251d020f3bc1
#
_entry.id   93b4102d19dbe5228a13251d020f3bc1
#
_cell.length_a   1.000
_cell.length_b   1.000
_cell.length_c   1.000
_cell.angle_alpha   90.00
_cell.angle_beta   90.00
_cell.angle_gamma   90.00
#
_symmetry.space_group_name_H-M   'P 1'
#
loop_
_entity.id
_entity.type
_entity.pdbx_description
1 polymer ?
#
loop_
_entity_poly.entity_id
_entity_poly.type
_entity_poly.pdbx_seq_one_letter_code
_entity_poly.pdbx_strand_id
1 'polypeptide(L)'
;MQKREHMNLKKIALGLVALTSIVTLAACGSSSSKDTLSKIKDKGTLTVALSPDYAPFEFQMLKDGKNEIVGSDVDLANEIGKALGVKVKIQAMDFNNVLASVTSGKADIAISGISADPDRAKSYDFSDSYYTANNVIVVKKEHQDKYATIADFKGKKVAAQKGSVQEKVATDQVKDASLVSLIKTGQAINELKNGTVEGVVLEEPIAKSYISANSDLALSGVKLDSSDTDSYCVAMPKKSDQLKKEIDAVIKKLKATDAISKSVEKNFELAQSAK
;
A
#
# COMPACT_ATOMS: atom_id res chain seq x y z
N MET A 1 39.12 -48.71 -67.39
CA MET A 1 38.38 -49.94 -67.67
C MET A 1 37.11 -49.87 -66.93
N GLN A 2 35.99 -49.51 -67.62
CA GLN A 2 34.93 -50.39 -68.05
C GLN A 2 34.32 -51.13 -66.85
N LYS A 3 32.99 -51.09 -66.55
CA LYS A 3 31.74 -51.05 -67.34
C LYS A 3 30.63 -50.78 -66.33
N ARG A 4 29.64 -49.88 -66.47
CA ARG A 4 28.33 -50.08 -67.13
C ARG A 4 27.75 -51.45 -66.86
N GLU A 5 26.52 -51.64 -66.38
CA GLU A 5 25.21 -51.31 -66.99
C GLU A 5 24.06 -51.59 -66.03
N HIS A 6 23.03 -50.77 -66.20
CA HIS A 6 21.61 -51.03 -66.46
C HIS A 6 20.75 -51.78 -65.44
N MET A 7 19.84 -51.06 -64.82
CA MET A 7 18.44 -50.81 -65.15
C MET A 7 17.57 -52.03 -65.43
N ASN A 8 16.61 -52.27 -64.61
CA ASN A 8 15.27 -52.53 -65.07
C ASN A 8 14.14 -52.30 -64.11
N LEU A 9 13.23 -51.62 -64.57
CA LEU A 9 11.90 -51.25 -64.23
C LEU A 9 10.93 -52.44 -64.00
N LYS A 10 9.88 -52.13 -63.32
CA LYS A 10 8.48 -52.60 -63.40
C LYS A 10 8.09 -53.77 -62.48
N LYS A 11 7.20 -53.49 -61.56
CA LYS A 11 5.72 -53.71 -61.56
C LYS A 11 5.19 -53.49 -60.16
N ILE A 12 4.43 -52.46 -59.96
CA ILE A 12 2.99 -52.37 -59.72
C ILE A 12 2.40 -53.57 -58.92
N ALA A 13 1.95 -53.33 -57.75
CA ALA A 13 0.72 -53.88 -57.21
C ALA A 13 0.15 -52.97 -56.07
N LEU A 14 -1.08 -52.56 -56.26
CA LEU A 14 -2.02 -51.92 -55.42
C LEU A 14 -2.10 -52.55 -54.02
N GLY A 15 -2.30 -51.74 -52.99
CA GLY A 15 -2.71 -52.20 -51.69
C GLY A 15 -2.98 -51.13 -50.70
N LEU A 16 -4.21 -50.64 -50.67
CA LEU A 16 -4.98 -50.02 -49.58
C LEU A 16 -4.40 -48.84 -48.78
N VAL A 17 -5.00 -47.70 -49.06
CA VAL A 17 -5.11 -46.50 -48.28
C VAL A 17 -5.73 -46.81 -46.94
N ALA A 18 -4.97 -46.61 -45.86
CA ALA A 18 -5.53 -46.42 -44.53
C ALA A 18 -5.21 -44.94 -44.17
N LEU A 19 -6.17 -44.05 -44.42
CA LEU A 19 -6.19 -42.69 -43.87
C LEU A 19 -6.40 -42.78 -42.39
N THR A 20 -5.33 -42.75 -41.61
CA THR A 20 -5.38 -42.38 -40.21
C THR A 20 -5.28 -40.86 -40.13
N SER A 21 -6.45 -40.21 -40.09
CA SER A 21 -6.57 -38.79 -39.75
C SER A 21 -6.11 -38.59 -38.31
N ILE A 22 -4.87 -38.20 -38.14
CA ILE A 22 -4.40 -37.63 -36.86
C ILE A 22 -5.05 -36.27 -36.74
N VAL A 23 -6.20 -36.22 -36.06
CA VAL A 23 -6.75 -34.98 -35.52
C VAL A 23 -5.81 -34.51 -34.42
N THR A 24 -4.82 -33.70 -34.78
CA THR A 24 -4.14 -32.86 -33.80
C THR A 24 -5.16 -31.87 -33.31
N LEU A 25 -5.81 -32.19 -32.16
CA LEU A 25 -6.43 -31.16 -31.34
C LEU A 25 -5.30 -30.19 -30.97
N ALA A 26 -5.18 -29.12 -31.71
CA ALA A 26 -4.54 -27.92 -31.25
C ALA A 26 -5.37 -27.43 -30.05
N ALA A 27 -5.07 -27.97 -28.88
CA ALA A 27 -5.44 -27.33 -27.65
C ALA A 27 -4.75 -25.95 -27.66
N CYS A 28 -5.44 -24.93 -28.19
CA CYS A 28 -5.18 -23.55 -27.82
C CYS A 28 -5.40 -23.47 -26.33
N GLY A 29 -4.41 -23.88 -25.59
CA GLY A 29 -4.26 -23.53 -24.20
C GLY A 29 -4.11 -22.02 -24.17
N SER A 30 -5.23 -21.30 -24.06
CA SER A 30 -5.21 -19.96 -23.47
C SER A 30 -4.46 -20.12 -22.15
N SER A 31 -3.19 -19.76 -22.12
CA SER A 31 -2.48 -19.53 -20.88
C SER A 31 -3.16 -18.31 -20.25
N SER A 32 -4.33 -18.52 -19.64
CA SER A 32 -4.89 -17.53 -18.73
C SER A 32 -3.83 -17.35 -17.66
N SER A 33 -3.14 -16.22 -17.68
CA SER A 33 -2.21 -15.87 -16.61
C SER A 33 -3.00 -16.05 -15.31
N LYS A 34 -2.51 -16.94 -14.41
CA LYS A 34 -3.15 -17.14 -13.12
C LYS A 34 -3.46 -15.77 -12.50
N ASP A 35 -4.65 -15.61 -11.97
CA ASP A 35 -5.03 -14.39 -11.25
C ASP A 35 -4.15 -14.18 -10.01
N THR A 36 -4.16 -12.98 -9.47
CA THR A 36 -3.30 -12.59 -8.34
C THR A 36 -3.51 -13.47 -7.11
N LEU A 37 -4.76 -13.83 -6.79
CA LEU A 37 -5.09 -14.68 -5.65
C LEU A 37 -4.50 -16.09 -5.80
N SER A 38 -4.63 -16.68 -6.99
CA SER A 38 -4.07 -18.01 -7.29
C SER A 38 -2.55 -18.02 -7.14
N LYS A 39 -1.87 -16.98 -7.63
CA LYS A 39 -0.40 -16.84 -7.47
C LYS A 39 0.02 -16.78 -6.01
N ILE A 40 -0.71 -16.04 -5.17
CA ILE A 40 -0.45 -15.92 -3.73
C ILE A 40 -0.64 -17.27 -3.04
N LYS A 41 -1.75 -17.98 -3.34
CA LYS A 41 -2.04 -19.30 -2.77
C LYS A 41 -1.01 -20.35 -3.17
N ASP A 42 -0.61 -20.40 -4.42
CA ASP A 42 0.42 -21.33 -4.91
C ASP A 42 1.78 -21.07 -4.26
N LYS A 43 2.13 -19.81 -4.06
CA LYS A 43 3.36 -19.37 -3.38
C LYS A 43 3.32 -19.65 -1.86
N GLY A 44 2.13 -19.76 -1.27
CA GLY A 44 1.92 -19.94 0.16
C GLY A 44 2.31 -18.73 1.01
N THR A 45 2.49 -17.57 0.38
CA THR A 45 2.96 -16.34 1.05
C THR A 45 2.30 -15.10 0.45
N LEU A 46 1.80 -14.22 1.31
CA LEU A 46 1.32 -12.89 0.99
C LEU A 46 2.41 -11.88 1.35
N THR A 47 3.03 -11.26 0.33
CA THR A 47 4.02 -10.20 0.54
C THR A 47 3.30 -8.84 0.60
N VAL A 48 3.41 -8.16 1.74
CA VAL A 48 2.74 -6.89 2.03
C VAL A 48 3.76 -5.77 2.13
N ALA A 49 3.67 -4.77 1.26
CA ALA A 49 4.49 -3.57 1.32
C ALA A 49 3.89 -2.54 2.27
N LEU A 50 4.74 -1.92 3.08
CA LEU A 50 4.37 -0.82 3.99
C LEU A 50 5.58 0.06 4.34
N SER A 51 5.31 1.26 4.87
CA SER A 51 6.33 2.21 5.37
C SER A 51 6.22 2.33 6.90
N PRO A 52 7.14 1.71 7.67
CA PRO A 52 6.96 1.55 9.12
C PRO A 52 7.41 2.78 9.92
N ASP A 53 6.85 3.94 9.63
CA ASP A 53 7.05 5.22 10.32
C ASP A 53 5.73 5.98 10.59
N TYR A 54 4.60 5.22 10.64
CA TYR A 54 3.25 5.77 10.64
C TYR A 54 2.38 5.20 11.78
N ALA A 55 2.87 5.35 13.02
CA ALA A 55 2.13 4.90 14.21
C ALA A 55 0.77 5.62 14.33
N PRO A 56 -0.31 4.90 14.67
CA PRO A 56 -0.41 3.53 15.18
C PRO A 56 -0.62 2.44 14.13
N PHE A 57 -0.56 2.76 12.83
CA PHE A 57 -0.87 1.84 11.73
C PHE A 57 0.28 0.89 11.41
N GLU A 58 1.49 1.42 11.18
CA GLU A 58 2.70 0.63 11.00
C GLU A 58 3.93 1.38 11.52
N PHE A 59 4.65 0.76 12.42
CA PHE A 59 5.85 1.36 13.01
C PHE A 59 6.85 0.32 13.51
N GLN A 60 8.08 0.76 13.66
CA GLN A 60 9.14 -0.07 14.24
C GLN A 60 9.17 0.12 15.75
N MET A 61 9.32 -0.99 16.47
CA MET A 61 9.61 -0.98 17.89
C MET A 61 10.66 -2.02 18.26
N LEU A 62 11.37 -1.76 19.35
CA LEU A 62 12.25 -2.74 19.97
C LEU A 62 11.42 -3.67 20.86
N LYS A 63 11.41 -4.96 20.54
CA LYS A 63 10.82 -6.00 21.37
C LYS A 63 11.86 -7.08 21.62
N ASP A 64 12.16 -7.35 22.88
CA ASP A 64 13.19 -8.31 23.28
C ASP A 64 14.55 -8.10 22.58
N GLY A 65 14.94 -6.82 22.39
CA GLY A 65 16.18 -6.42 21.73
C GLY A 65 16.19 -6.59 20.20
N LYS A 66 15.06 -6.90 19.59
CA LYS A 66 14.89 -7.03 18.13
C LYS A 66 13.96 -5.95 17.60
N ASN A 67 14.29 -5.41 16.43
CA ASN A 67 13.38 -4.53 15.72
C ASN A 67 12.23 -5.35 15.13
N GLU A 68 11.01 -5.09 15.57
CA GLU A 68 9.78 -5.63 15.02
C GLU A 68 8.97 -4.52 14.36
N ILE A 69 8.27 -4.86 13.29
CA ILE A 69 7.28 -3.98 12.67
C ILE A 69 5.92 -4.42 13.18
N VAL A 70 5.21 -3.47 13.78
CA VAL A 70 3.91 -3.67 14.42
C VAL A 70 2.94 -2.57 14.00
N GLY A 71 1.67 -2.71 14.36
CA GLY A 71 0.65 -1.71 14.08
C GLY A 71 -0.64 -2.34 13.54
N SER A 72 -1.69 -1.54 13.45
CA SER A 72 -3.01 -2.02 13.02
C SER A 72 -3.01 -2.51 11.56
N ASP A 73 -2.17 -1.96 10.69
CA ASP A 73 -2.02 -2.41 9.31
C ASP A 73 -1.30 -3.76 9.22
N VAL A 74 -0.38 -4.01 10.15
CA VAL A 74 0.25 -5.34 10.31
C VAL A 74 -0.75 -6.35 10.85
N ASP A 75 -1.59 -5.97 11.81
CA ASP A 75 -2.68 -6.81 12.32
C ASP A 75 -3.66 -7.16 11.19
N LEU A 76 -4.08 -6.18 10.37
CA LEU A 76 -4.93 -6.38 9.20
C LEU A 76 -4.28 -7.32 8.18
N ALA A 77 -2.99 -7.12 7.87
CA ALA A 77 -2.24 -8.01 6.98
C ALA A 77 -2.26 -9.46 7.46
N ASN A 78 -2.08 -9.68 8.76
CA ASN A 78 -2.11 -11.01 9.37
C ASN A 78 -3.50 -11.66 9.29
N GLU A 79 -4.59 -10.91 9.52
CA GLU A 79 -5.95 -11.42 9.37
C GLU A 79 -6.27 -11.76 7.91
N ILE A 80 -5.80 -10.96 6.94
CA ILE A 80 -5.90 -11.29 5.51
C ILE A 80 -5.14 -12.59 5.20
N GLY A 81 -3.87 -12.70 5.63
CA GLY A 81 -3.06 -13.91 5.42
C GLY A 81 -3.71 -15.16 6.00
N LYS A 82 -4.27 -15.06 7.20
CA LYS A 82 -5.02 -16.13 7.86
C LYS A 82 -6.26 -16.55 7.06
N ALA A 83 -7.03 -15.59 6.56
CA ALA A 83 -8.21 -15.86 5.75
C ALA A 83 -7.86 -16.54 4.41
N LEU A 84 -6.74 -16.16 3.79
CA LEU A 84 -6.24 -16.75 2.55
C LEU A 84 -5.53 -18.11 2.76
N GLY A 85 -5.21 -18.49 4.02
CA GLY A 85 -4.47 -19.71 4.35
C GLY A 85 -2.98 -19.62 3.98
N VAL A 86 -2.36 -18.43 4.00
CA VAL A 86 -0.97 -18.19 3.61
C VAL A 86 -0.19 -17.46 4.71
N LYS A 87 1.14 -17.56 4.67
CA LYS A 87 2.02 -16.78 5.56
C LYS A 87 2.11 -15.33 5.10
N VAL A 88 2.19 -14.40 6.04
CA VAL A 88 2.44 -12.99 5.74
C VAL A 88 3.94 -12.70 5.79
N LYS A 89 4.42 -11.96 4.79
CA LYS A 89 5.77 -11.42 4.74
C LYS A 89 5.70 -9.90 4.59
N ILE A 90 6.08 -9.18 5.62
CA ILE A 90 6.19 -7.72 5.56
C ILE A 90 7.44 -7.32 4.78
N GLN A 91 7.26 -6.38 3.84
CA GLN A 91 8.32 -5.77 3.07
C GLN A 91 8.33 -4.26 3.33
N ALA A 92 9.20 -3.86 4.26
CA ALA A 92 9.36 -2.46 4.64
C ALA A 92 10.12 -1.67 3.58
N MET A 93 9.67 -0.46 3.32
CA MET A 93 10.31 0.49 2.41
C MET A 93 9.83 1.92 2.70
N ASP A 94 10.43 2.92 2.04
CA ASP A 94 9.93 4.29 2.10
C ASP A 94 8.57 4.40 1.38
N PHE A 95 7.67 5.23 1.91
CA PHE A 95 6.27 5.33 1.44
C PHE A 95 6.13 5.58 -0.06
N ASN A 96 6.95 6.46 -0.62
CA ASN A 96 6.95 6.79 -2.05
C ASN A 96 7.25 5.58 -2.97
N ASN A 97 7.76 4.47 -2.43
CA ASN A 97 8.04 3.23 -3.16
C ASN A 97 6.98 2.14 -2.94
N VAL A 98 6.11 2.29 -1.92
CA VAL A 98 5.14 1.26 -1.51
C VAL A 98 4.23 0.84 -2.66
N LEU A 99 3.54 1.79 -3.29
CA LEU A 99 2.64 1.50 -4.40
C LEU A 99 3.38 0.94 -5.63
N ALA A 100 4.55 1.50 -5.97
CA ALA A 100 5.36 1.02 -7.09
C ALA A 100 5.84 -0.43 -6.91
N SER A 101 5.99 -0.89 -5.66
CA SER A 101 6.36 -2.28 -5.37
C SER A 101 5.28 -3.28 -5.77
N VAL A 102 3.99 -2.88 -5.71
CA VAL A 102 2.85 -3.70 -6.14
C VAL A 102 2.81 -3.84 -7.66
N THR A 103 2.94 -2.75 -8.42
CA THR A 103 2.94 -2.80 -9.89
C THR A 103 4.16 -3.52 -10.45
N SER A 104 5.31 -3.46 -9.78
CA SER A 104 6.51 -4.19 -10.18
C SER A 104 6.51 -5.66 -9.75
N GLY A 105 5.49 -6.13 -9.01
CA GLY A 105 5.39 -7.50 -8.52
C GLY A 105 6.36 -7.84 -7.39
N LYS A 106 7.01 -6.85 -6.78
CA LYS A 106 7.86 -7.04 -5.59
C LYS A 106 7.02 -7.30 -4.34
N ALA A 107 5.82 -6.74 -4.27
CA ALA A 107 4.81 -7.03 -3.27
C ALA A 107 3.51 -7.49 -3.95
N ASP A 108 2.72 -8.29 -3.25
CA ASP A 108 1.42 -8.74 -3.75
C ASP A 108 0.33 -7.68 -3.50
N ILE A 109 0.41 -7.03 -2.35
CA ILE A 109 -0.48 -5.94 -1.93
C ILE A 109 0.32 -4.88 -1.16
N ALA A 110 -0.30 -3.73 -0.94
CA ALA A 110 0.20 -2.70 -0.05
C ALA A 110 -0.86 -2.32 0.99
N ILE A 111 -0.43 -2.23 2.26
CA ILE A 111 -1.22 -1.74 3.38
C ILE A 111 -0.32 -0.76 4.14
N SER A 112 -0.61 0.53 4.10
CA SER A 112 0.25 1.58 4.67
C SER A 112 -0.50 2.91 4.75
N GLY A 113 -1.67 2.93 5.39
CA GLY A 113 -2.52 4.12 5.43
C GLY A 113 -2.84 4.69 4.04
N ILE A 114 -3.05 3.84 3.03
CA ILE A 114 -3.11 4.26 1.63
C ILE A 114 -4.53 4.69 1.26
N SER A 115 -4.69 5.94 0.84
CA SER A 115 -5.96 6.45 0.31
C SER A 115 -6.15 6.05 -1.16
N ALA A 116 -7.39 5.67 -1.51
CA ALA A 116 -7.80 5.31 -2.86
C ALA A 116 -8.19 6.57 -3.67
N ASP A 117 -7.21 7.45 -3.93
CA ASP A 117 -7.47 8.64 -4.74
C ASP A 117 -7.64 8.29 -6.23
N PRO A 118 -8.33 9.16 -7.03
CA PRO A 118 -8.65 8.88 -8.43
C PRO A 118 -7.43 8.62 -9.32
N ASP A 119 -6.27 9.22 -9.04
CA ASP A 119 -5.06 9.02 -9.83
C ASP A 119 -4.45 7.65 -9.57
N ARG A 120 -4.39 7.24 -8.29
CA ARG A 120 -3.96 5.90 -7.90
C ARG A 120 -4.90 4.82 -8.44
N ALA A 121 -6.22 5.08 -8.43
CA ALA A 121 -7.23 4.15 -8.95
C ALA A 121 -7.08 3.83 -10.45
N LYS A 122 -6.35 4.63 -11.23
CA LYS A 122 -6.01 4.32 -12.62
C LYS A 122 -5.05 3.12 -12.74
N SER A 123 -4.17 2.95 -11.75
CA SER A 123 -3.08 1.96 -11.79
C SER A 123 -3.24 0.80 -10.81
N TYR A 124 -4.10 0.95 -9.79
CA TYR A 124 -4.31 -0.02 -8.72
C TYR A 124 -5.80 -0.33 -8.55
N ASP A 125 -6.11 -1.54 -8.10
CA ASP A 125 -7.39 -1.86 -7.50
C ASP A 125 -7.27 -1.64 -5.99
N PHE A 126 -8.38 -1.24 -5.38
CA PHE A 126 -8.46 -0.97 -3.94
C PHE A 126 -9.56 -1.81 -3.30
N SER A 127 -9.33 -2.22 -2.07
CA SER A 127 -10.36 -2.81 -1.23
C SER A 127 -11.42 -1.78 -0.84
N ASP A 128 -12.49 -2.25 -0.19
CA ASP A 128 -13.31 -1.37 0.62
C ASP A 128 -12.44 -0.67 1.68
N SER A 129 -12.87 0.53 2.09
CA SER A 129 -12.18 1.29 3.14
C SER A 129 -12.20 0.53 4.47
N TYR A 130 -11.04 0.44 5.14
CA TYR A 130 -10.95 -0.14 6.48
C TYR A 130 -10.88 0.93 7.58
N TYR A 131 -10.41 2.15 7.28
CA TYR A 131 -10.31 3.27 8.22
C TYR A 131 -10.56 4.60 7.52
N THR A 132 -10.95 5.64 8.25
CA THR A 132 -11.08 7.02 7.72
C THR A 132 -10.46 7.97 8.72
N ALA A 133 -9.64 8.90 8.25
CA ALA A 133 -8.98 9.90 9.07
C ALA A 133 -9.04 11.29 8.42
N ASN A 134 -9.22 12.34 9.24
CA ASN A 134 -9.16 13.71 8.75
C ASN A 134 -7.72 14.19 8.65
N ASN A 135 -7.45 15.10 7.71
CA ASN A 135 -6.17 15.79 7.62
C ASN A 135 -6.13 16.96 8.62
N VAL A 136 -4.97 17.14 9.24
CA VAL A 136 -4.69 18.19 10.22
C VAL A 136 -3.30 18.78 10.00
N ILE A 137 -3.01 19.93 10.60
CA ILE A 137 -1.67 20.51 10.60
C ILE A 137 -1.12 20.47 12.03
N VAL A 138 0.02 19.80 12.22
CA VAL A 138 0.80 19.83 13.46
C VAL A 138 1.72 21.02 13.44
N VAL A 139 1.78 21.76 14.53
CA VAL A 139 2.61 22.94 14.75
C VAL A 139 3.36 22.85 16.09
N LYS A 140 4.35 23.70 16.32
CA LYS A 140 4.90 23.88 17.67
C LYS A 140 3.81 24.37 18.61
N LYS A 141 3.76 23.84 19.84
CA LYS A 141 2.77 24.22 20.82
C LYS A 141 2.81 25.72 21.16
N GLU A 142 3.99 26.31 21.22
CA GLU A 142 4.18 27.76 21.44
C GLU A 142 3.60 28.64 20.31
N HIS A 143 3.35 28.02 19.12
CA HIS A 143 2.79 28.70 17.97
C HIS A 143 1.35 28.30 17.66
N GLN A 144 0.69 27.52 18.53
CA GLN A 144 -0.66 26.99 18.30
C GLN A 144 -1.67 28.10 17.98
N ASP A 145 -1.70 29.15 18.78
CA ASP A 145 -2.63 30.26 18.61
C ASP A 145 -2.28 31.16 17.40
N LYS A 146 -1.03 31.10 16.92
CA LYS A 146 -0.56 31.84 15.76
C LYS A 146 -1.06 31.26 14.45
N TYR A 147 -1.30 29.94 14.40
CA TYR A 147 -1.72 29.23 13.20
C TYR A 147 -3.16 28.73 13.33
N ALA A 148 -4.11 29.68 13.41
CA ALA A 148 -5.53 29.41 13.55
C ALA A 148 -6.25 29.23 12.21
N THR A 149 -5.73 29.83 11.14
CA THR A 149 -6.30 29.79 9.79
C THR A 149 -5.27 29.40 8.73
N ILE A 150 -5.73 28.97 7.56
CA ILE A 150 -4.85 28.69 6.39
C ILE A 150 -4.01 29.91 6.01
N ALA A 151 -4.58 31.12 6.09
CA ALA A 151 -3.90 32.37 5.73
C ALA A 151 -2.66 32.65 6.60
N ASP A 152 -2.60 32.13 7.82
CA ASP A 152 -1.47 32.34 8.73
C ASP A 152 -0.21 31.60 8.24
N PHE A 153 -0.36 30.62 7.34
CA PHE A 153 0.76 29.93 6.70
C PHE A 153 1.30 30.62 5.44
N LYS A 154 0.77 31.80 5.07
CA LYS A 154 1.26 32.55 3.91
C LYS A 154 2.75 32.84 4.01
N GLY A 155 3.52 32.39 2.99
CA GLY A 155 4.97 32.56 2.92
C GLY A 155 5.74 31.67 3.93
N LYS A 156 5.07 30.75 4.61
CA LYS A 156 5.70 29.78 5.53
C LYS A 156 6.02 28.48 4.81
N LYS A 157 6.86 27.66 5.41
CA LYS A 157 7.14 26.31 4.93
C LYS A 157 6.25 25.32 5.67
N VAL A 158 5.61 24.44 4.92
CA VAL A 158 4.78 23.35 5.45
C VAL A 158 5.29 22.03 4.87
N ALA A 159 5.51 21.04 5.73
CA ALA A 159 6.01 19.74 5.30
C ALA A 159 4.89 18.72 5.15
N ALA A 160 5.11 17.76 4.25
CA ALA A 160 4.32 16.54 4.11
C ALA A 160 5.21 15.37 3.67
N GLN A 161 4.73 14.14 3.87
CA GLN A 161 5.45 12.95 3.43
C GLN A 161 5.36 12.81 1.91
N LYS A 162 6.51 12.58 1.27
CA LYS A 162 6.63 12.47 -0.19
C LYS A 162 5.80 11.31 -0.76
N GLY A 163 4.99 11.62 -1.77
CA GLY A 163 4.11 10.67 -2.44
C GLY A 163 2.79 10.41 -1.71
N SER A 164 2.54 11.07 -0.57
CA SER A 164 1.28 10.97 0.17
C SER A 164 0.21 11.90 -0.40
N VAL A 165 -1.05 11.67 -0.01
CA VAL A 165 -2.13 12.61 -0.31
C VAL A 165 -1.97 13.92 0.46
N GLN A 166 -1.23 13.93 1.57
CA GLN A 166 -0.94 15.12 2.35
C GLN A 166 -0.05 16.12 1.60
N GLU A 167 0.81 15.68 0.67
CA GLU A 167 1.48 16.60 -0.26
C GLU A 167 0.47 17.38 -1.11
N LYS A 168 -0.55 16.66 -1.63
CA LYS A 168 -1.59 17.26 -2.43
C LYS A 168 -2.47 18.18 -1.58
N VAL A 169 -2.87 17.75 -0.38
CA VAL A 169 -3.62 18.59 0.57
C VAL A 169 -2.84 19.87 0.91
N ALA A 170 -1.54 19.77 1.21
CA ALA A 170 -0.71 20.96 1.47
C ALA A 170 -0.67 21.90 0.26
N THR A 171 -0.52 21.37 -0.95
CA THR A 171 -0.44 22.14 -2.18
C THR A 171 -1.78 22.82 -2.52
N ASP A 172 -2.88 22.08 -2.40
CA ASP A 172 -4.20 22.53 -2.87
C ASP A 172 -4.91 23.41 -1.84
N GLN A 173 -4.72 23.15 -0.54
CA GLN A 173 -5.44 23.86 0.52
C GLN A 173 -4.58 24.88 1.25
N VAL A 174 -3.26 24.65 1.42
CA VAL A 174 -2.34 25.63 2.07
C VAL A 174 -1.53 26.37 0.98
N LYS A 175 -2.22 26.87 -0.02
CA LYS A 175 -1.69 27.35 -1.32
C LYS A 175 -0.57 28.37 -1.23
N ASP A 176 -0.63 29.27 -0.22
CA ASP A 176 0.35 30.35 -0.06
C ASP A 176 1.56 29.93 0.78
N ALA A 177 1.64 28.68 1.22
CA ALA A 177 2.80 28.10 1.86
C ALA A 177 3.75 27.44 0.84
N SER A 178 5.01 27.29 1.23
CA SER A 178 5.99 26.52 0.45
C SER A 178 6.02 25.09 0.96
N LEU A 179 5.67 24.11 0.10
CA LEU A 179 5.72 22.69 0.45
C LEU A 179 7.18 22.20 0.58
N VAL A 180 7.46 21.46 1.64
CA VAL A 180 8.70 20.70 1.87
C VAL A 180 8.36 19.21 1.88
N SER A 181 8.68 18.51 0.80
CA SER A 181 8.45 17.07 0.68
C SER A 181 9.55 16.28 1.36
N LEU A 182 9.21 15.44 2.34
CA LEU A 182 10.16 14.64 3.10
C LEU A 182 9.84 13.16 2.99
N ILE A 183 10.88 12.32 2.94
CA ILE A 183 10.72 10.87 2.70
C ILE A 183 10.01 10.19 3.88
N LYS A 184 10.33 10.62 5.11
CA LYS A 184 9.78 10.02 6.34
C LYS A 184 9.00 11.03 7.14
N THR A 185 7.89 10.60 7.71
CA THR A 185 7.06 11.42 8.61
C THR A 185 7.85 11.92 9.82
N GLY A 186 8.70 11.05 10.42
CA GLY A 186 9.57 11.45 11.52
C GLY A 186 10.57 12.55 11.15
N GLN A 187 11.04 12.61 9.90
CA GLN A 187 11.87 13.72 9.42
C GLN A 187 11.07 15.03 9.39
N ALA A 188 9.81 15.00 8.90
CA ALA A 188 8.96 16.18 8.87
C ALA A 188 8.71 16.74 10.28
N ILE A 189 8.48 15.88 11.26
CA ILE A 189 8.34 16.27 12.68
C ILE A 189 9.65 16.86 13.22
N ASN A 190 10.80 16.31 12.89
CA ASN A 190 12.09 16.86 13.32
C ASN A 190 12.34 18.25 12.72
N GLU A 191 12.00 18.46 11.43
CA GLU A 191 12.11 19.77 10.78
C GLU A 191 11.18 20.81 11.44
N LEU A 192 9.98 20.39 11.86
CA LEU A 192 9.06 21.23 12.63
C LEU A 192 9.67 21.62 13.99
N LYS A 193 10.21 20.65 14.72
CA LYS A 193 10.85 20.89 16.04
C LYS A 193 12.05 21.83 15.93
N ASN A 194 12.84 21.70 14.85
CA ASN A 194 13.98 22.57 14.56
C ASN A 194 13.56 23.96 14.06
N GLY A 195 12.29 24.19 13.69
CA GLY A 195 11.80 25.45 13.15
C GLY A 195 12.17 25.68 11.68
N THR A 196 12.56 24.63 10.97
CA THR A 196 12.84 24.70 9.50
C THR A 196 11.53 24.79 8.71
N VAL A 197 10.46 24.18 9.25
CA VAL A 197 9.07 24.28 8.78
C VAL A 197 8.17 24.74 9.92
N GLU A 198 7.05 25.37 9.57
CA GLU A 198 6.10 25.91 10.55
C GLU A 198 4.91 24.96 10.81
N GLY A 199 4.69 24.00 9.92
CA GLY A 199 3.63 23.00 10.07
C GLY A 199 3.95 21.72 9.34
N VAL A 200 3.29 20.63 9.77
CA VAL A 200 3.34 19.33 9.08
C VAL A 200 1.91 18.86 8.86
N VAL A 201 1.55 18.59 7.60
CA VAL A 201 0.23 18.01 7.25
C VAL A 201 0.28 16.50 7.46
N LEU A 202 -0.62 16.01 8.31
CA LEU A 202 -0.75 14.59 8.68
C LEU A 202 -2.23 14.24 8.84
N GLU A 203 -2.56 12.96 8.89
CA GLU A 203 -3.84 12.52 9.42
C GLU A 203 -3.86 12.59 10.95
N GLU A 204 -5.07 12.82 11.48
CA GLU A 204 -5.28 13.07 12.91
C GLU A 204 -4.74 11.96 13.85
N PRO A 205 -4.89 10.64 13.56
CA PRO A 205 -4.35 9.60 14.44
C PRO A 205 -2.82 9.64 14.54
N ILE A 206 -2.15 9.92 13.43
CA ILE A 206 -0.68 10.05 13.37
C ILE A 206 -0.24 11.30 14.10
N ALA A 207 -0.90 12.42 13.85
CA ALA A 207 -0.65 13.68 14.54
C ALA A 207 -0.77 13.51 16.06
N LYS A 208 -1.84 12.84 16.54
CA LYS A 208 -2.03 12.52 17.96
C LYS A 208 -0.91 11.64 18.50
N SER A 209 -0.44 10.65 17.75
CA SER A 209 0.68 9.79 18.15
C SER A 209 1.97 10.61 18.36
N TYR A 210 2.29 11.49 17.42
CA TYR A 210 3.46 12.37 17.57
C TYR A 210 3.31 13.39 18.70
N ILE A 211 2.15 14.01 18.85
CA ILE A 211 1.88 15.00 19.93
C ILE A 211 1.97 14.33 21.30
N SER A 212 1.45 13.10 21.48
CA SER A 212 1.55 12.40 22.74
C SER A 212 3.00 12.06 23.13
N ALA A 213 3.86 11.85 22.12
CA ALA A 213 5.28 11.59 22.31
C ALA A 213 6.13 12.87 22.45
N ASN A 214 5.60 14.04 22.08
CA ASN A 214 6.32 15.32 22.03
C ASN A 214 5.43 16.44 22.58
N SER A 215 5.64 16.79 23.85
CA SER A 215 4.82 17.80 24.56
C SER A 215 4.98 19.23 24.04
N ASP A 216 5.97 19.46 23.18
CA ASP A 216 6.26 20.71 22.47
C ASP A 216 5.49 20.86 21.14
N LEU A 217 4.66 19.87 20.78
CA LEU A 217 3.81 19.88 19.60
C LEU A 217 2.32 20.04 19.94
N ALA A 218 1.54 20.58 19.00
CA ALA A 218 0.09 20.71 19.11
C ALA A 218 -0.57 20.65 17.74
N LEU A 219 -1.89 20.44 17.71
CA LEU A 219 -2.69 20.66 16.50
C LEU A 219 -2.89 22.16 16.29
N SER A 220 -2.78 22.64 15.06
CA SER A 220 -3.21 24.00 14.71
C SER A 220 -4.73 24.14 14.80
N GLY A 221 -5.24 25.38 14.81
CA GLY A 221 -6.67 25.66 14.71
C GLY A 221 -7.26 25.50 13.29
N VAL A 222 -6.42 25.20 12.30
CA VAL A 222 -6.82 25.09 10.90
C VAL A 222 -7.70 23.89 10.68
N LYS A 223 -8.82 24.08 9.97
CA LYS A 223 -9.65 23.02 9.44
C LYS A 223 -9.28 22.82 7.96
N LEU A 224 -8.84 21.64 7.63
CA LEU A 224 -8.63 21.20 6.26
C LEU A 224 -9.90 20.50 5.76
N ASP A 225 -10.23 20.69 4.48
CA ASP A 225 -11.34 19.98 3.87
C ASP A 225 -10.96 18.50 3.74
N SER A 226 -11.85 17.63 4.20
CA SER A 226 -11.74 16.19 3.99
C SER A 226 -12.56 15.78 2.77
N SER A 227 -12.16 14.74 2.11
CA SER A 227 -12.85 14.13 0.99
C SER A 227 -13.19 12.67 1.30
N ASP A 228 -14.16 12.10 0.58
CA ASP A 228 -14.47 10.67 0.67
C ASP A 228 -13.26 9.78 0.30
N THR A 229 -12.22 10.40 -0.29
CA THR A 229 -10.97 9.69 -0.63
C THR A 229 -9.96 9.62 0.54
N ASP A 230 -10.23 10.27 1.68
CA ASP A 230 -9.36 10.22 2.87
C ASP A 230 -9.54 8.94 3.68
N SER A 231 -9.85 7.86 2.99
CA SER A 231 -10.11 6.54 3.57
C SER A 231 -9.01 5.57 3.23
N TYR A 232 -8.51 4.86 4.23
CA TYR A 232 -7.47 3.85 4.04
C TYR A 232 -8.03 2.58 3.41
N CYS A 233 -7.36 2.10 2.38
CA CYS A 233 -7.69 0.91 1.62
C CYS A 233 -6.44 0.04 1.40
N VAL A 234 -6.65 -1.24 1.16
CA VAL A 234 -5.59 -2.14 0.69
C VAL A 234 -5.42 -1.95 -0.82
N ALA A 235 -4.22 -1.61 -1.25
CA ALA A 235 -3.91 -1.50 -2.68
C ALA A 235 -3.40 -2.83 -3.25
N MET A 236 -3.83 -3.17 -4.46
CA MET A 236 -3.49 -4.40 -5.16
C MET A 236 -3.29 -4.15 -6.65
N PRO A 237 -2.66 -5.08 -7.41
CA PRO A 237 -2.52 -4.95 -8.86
C PRO A 237 -3.89 -4.82 -9.53
N LYS A 238 -3.95 -4.13 -10.66
CA LYS A 238 -5.18 -4.08 -11.48
C LYS A 238 -5.65 -5.47 -11.90
N LYS A 239 -6.96 -5.64 -12.01
CA LYS A 239 -7.64 -6.90 -12.36
C LYS A 239 -7.46 -7.98 -11.28
N SER A 240 -7.49 -7.57 -10.03
CA SER A 240 -7.38 -8.45 -8.85
C SER A 240 -8.74 -8.74 -8.21
N ASP A 241 -9.81 -8.87 -8.98
CA ASP A 241 -11.20 -8.97 -8.52
C ASP A 241 -11.41 -10.06 -7.44
N GLN A 242 -10.81 -11.24 -7.64
CA GLN A 242 -10.94 -12.34 -6.68
C GLN A 242 -10.21 -12.03 -5.38
N LEU A 243 -9.01 -11.45 -5.44
CA LEU A 243 -8.26 -11.04 -4.27
C LEU A 243 -8.98 -9.91 -3.51
N LYS A 244 -9.52 -8.92 -4.25
CA LYS A 244 -10.32 -7.84 -3.68
C LYS A 244 -11.51 -8.40 -2.90
N LYS A 245 -12.27 -9.33 -3.47
CA LYS A 245 -13.43 -9.95 -2.82
C LYS A 245 -13.07 -10.62 -1.49
N GLU A 246 -11.96 -11.36 -1.44
CA GLU A 246 -11.49 -12.00 -0.22
C GLU A 246 -11.06 -10.96 0.83
N ILE A 247 -10.34 -9.93 0.44
CA ILE A 247 -9.90 -8.84 1.34
C ILE A 247 -11.10 -8.07 1.87
N ASP A 248 -12.07 -7.70 1.01
CA ASP A 248 -13.28 -6.98 1.42
C ASP A 248 -14.12 -7.80 2.42
N ALA A 249 -14.17 -9.13 2.25
CA ALA A 249 -14.86 -10.00 3.21
C ALA A 249 -14.17 -9.97 4.59
N VAL A 250 -12.83 -9.92 4.64
CA VAL A 250 -12.07 -9.78 5.90
C VAL A 250 -12.35 -8.42 6.52
N ILE A 251 -12.24 -7.33 5.76
CA ILE A 251 -12.48 -5.96 6.24
C ILE A 251 -13.90 -5.84 6.80
N LYS A 252 -14.90 -6.33 6.07
CA LYS A 252 -16.31 -6.33 6.52
C LYS A 252 -16.49 -7.05 7.85
N LYS A 253 -15.89 -8.23 8.01
CA LYS A 253 -15.92 -9.00 9.27
C LYS A 253 -15.28 -8.23 10.42
N LEU A 254 -14.10 -7.64 10.21
CA LEU A 254 -13.37 -6.89 11.23
C LEU A 254 -14.13 -5.62 11.64
N LYS A 255 -14.73 -4.90 10.68
CA LYS A 255 -15.58 -3.72 10.95
C LYS A 255 -16.82 -4.09 11.74
N ALA A 256 -17.46 -5.21 11.45
CA ALA A 256 -18.67 -5.66 12.17
C ALA A 256 -18.40 -5.97 13.65
N THR A 257 -17.16 -6.20 14.05
CA THR A 257 -16.75 -6.50 15.44
C THR A 257 -15.96 -5.37 16.09
N ASP A 258 -15.84 -4.22 15.42
CA ASP A 258 -15.01 -3.09 15.85
C ASP A 258 -13.51 -3.44 16.01
N ALA A 259 -13.08 -4.54 15.40
CA ALA A 259 -11.72 -5.05 15.59
C ALA A 259 -10.64 -4.12 15.03
N ILE A 260 -10.95 -3.37 13.96
CA ILE A 260 -10.00 -2.40 13.38
C ILE A 260 -9.80 -1.23 14.34
N SER A 261 -10.87 -0.61 14.85
CA SER A 261 -10.77 0.50 15.80
C SER A 261 -10.03 0.10 17.08
N LYS A 262 -10.36 -1.08 17.61
CA LYS A 262 -9.66 -1.65 18.79
C LYS A 262 -8.18 -1.92 18.52
N SER A 263 -7.83 -2.39 17.30
CA SER A 263 -6.44 -2.57 16.92
C SER A 263 -5.70 -1.23 16.83
N VAL A 264 -6.33 -0.19 16.27
CA VAL A 264 -5.75 1.16 16.21
C VAL A 264 -5.51 1.70 17.63
N GLU A 265 -6.48 1.60 18.53
CA GLU A 265 -6.35 2.03 19.93
C GLU A 265 -5.22 1.30 20.66
N LYS A 266 -5.21 -0.04 20.59
CA LYS A 266 -4.16 -0.88 21.17
C LYS A 266 -2.77 -0.50 20.66
N ASN A 267 -2.63 -0.30 19.36
CA ASN A 267 -1.35 0.05 18.75
C ASN A 267 -0.96 1.51 19.01
N PHE A 268 -1.93 2.40 19.27
CA PHE A 268 -1.66 3.75 19.77
C PHE A 268 -1.01 3.71 21.18
N GLU A 269 -1.57 2.93 22.11
CA GLU A 269 -0.98 2.72 23.43
C GLU A 269 0.41 2.07 23.33
N LEU A 270 0.56 1.07 22.44
CA LEU A 270 1.83 0.39 22.21
C LEU A 270 2.91 1.36 21.71
N ALA A 271 2.58 2.24 20.76
CA ALA A 271 3.50 3.25 20.25
C ALA A 271 3.97 4.24 21.32
N GLN A 272 3.14 4.53 22.31
CA GLN A 272 3.54 5.39 23.45
C GLN A 272 4.48 4.68 24.41
N SER A 273 4.38 3.37 24.56
CA SER A 273 5.24 2.57 25.43
C SER A 273 6.59 2.20 24.80
N ALA A 274 6.73 2.35 23.48
CA ALA A 274 7.92 1.99 22.70
C ALA A 274 9.05 3.05 22.74
N LYS A 275 9.13 3.85 23.82
CA LYS A 275 10.12 4.92 24.03
C LYS A 275 11.47 4.39 24.50
#